data_c4335043d9714d88b07797355df2cde6
#
_entry.id   c4335043d9714d88b07797355df2cde6
#
_cell.length_a   1.000
_cell.length_b   1.000
_cell.length_c   1.000
_cell.angle_alpha   90.00
_cell.angle_beta   90.00
_cell.angle_gamma   90.00
#
_symmetry.space_group_name_H-M   'P 1'
#
loop_
_entity.id
_entity.type
_entity.pdbx_description
1 polymer ?
#
loop_
_entity_poly.entity_id
_entity_poly.type
_entity_poly.pdbx_seq_one_letter_code
_entity_poly.pdbx_strand_id
1 'polypeptide(L)'
;YAAVSPLLKHYYGTGGDLNVDEIHEVIPITEDCGVWHPQEGVFNGHFQPKEAQKINRIGQLRQGVLKVIEDESYTPSVTRKYVIADMITGYGVAESIKHYYSIWGGSLHGKKVIVQGWGNVGSAGAYYLAQEGAKIVGIIDRVGGLINQDGFSLEEIRTLFLNKDGNALN
;
A
#
# COMPACT_ATOMS: atom_id res chain seq x y z
N TYR A 1 13.67 -13.83 -4.31
CA TYR A 1 12.48 -14.26 -5.05
C TYR A 1 12.74 -15.53 -5.85
N ALA A 2 13.78 -15.61 -6.67
CA ALA A 2 14.08 -16.81 -7.47
C ALA A 2 14.07 -18.11 -6.64
N ALA A 3 14.73 -18.13 -5.48
CA ALA A 3 14.81 -19.31 -4.62
C ALA A 3 13.47 -19.75 -4.02
N VAL A 4 12.51 -18.84 -3.84
CA VAL A 4 11.19 -19.11 -3.26
C VAL A 4 10.07 -19.23 -4.30
N SER A 5 10.37 -18.98 -5.57
CA SER A 5 9.37 -19.01 -6.65
C SER A 5 8.55 -20.31 -6.73
N PRO A 6 9.11 -21.51 -6.51
CA PRO A 6 8.30 -22.75 -6.49
C PRO A 6 7.22 -22.72 -5.39
N LEU A 7 7.47 -22.06 -4.24
CA LEU A 7 6.51 -21.91 -3.18
C LEU A 7 5.44 -20.86 -3.52
N LEU A 8 5.83 -19.80 -4.23
CA LEU A 8 4.92 -18.74 -4.68
C LEU A 8 3.89 -19.23 -5.70
N LYS A 9 4.22 -20.31 -6.42
CA LYS A 9 3.29 -20.91 -7.39
C LYS A 9 2.12 -21.65 -6.74
N HIS A 10 2.33 -22.24 -5.56
CA HIS A 10 1.39 -23.16 -4.96
C HIS A 10 0.92 -22.83 -3.56
N TYR A 11 1.74 -22.15 -2.75
CA TYR A 11 1.49 -22.04 -1.31
C TYR A 11 1.43 -20.63 -0.76
N TYR A 12 2.25 -19.72 -1.27
CA TYR A 12 2.41 -18.37 -0.73
C TYR A 12 2.16 -17.29 -1.76
N GLY A 13 1.85 -16.10 -1.27
CA GLY A 13 1.95 -14.86 -2.01
C GLY A 13 2.88 -13.90 -1.28
N THR A 14 3.46 -12.96 -2.00
CA THR A 14 4.23 -11.86 -1.43
C THR A 14 3.69 -10.53 -1.91
N GLY A 15 3.79 -9.52 -1.06
CA GLY A 15 3.45 -8.14 -1.42
C GLY A 15 4.68 -7.29 -1.67
N GLY A 16 4.51 -6.17 -2.37
CA GLY A 16 5.56 -5.22 -2.71
C GLY A 16 5.84 -4.15 -1.64
N ASP A 17 5.28 -4.27 -0.42
CA ASP A 17 5.31 -3.21 0.59
C ASP A 17 6.65 -3.09 1.34
N LEU A 18 7.62 -3.97 1.07
CA LEU A 18 8.89 -4.05 1.78
C LEU A 18 10.04 -3.30 1.08
N ASN A 19 9.76 -2.21 0.41
CA ASN A 19 10.75 -1.44 -0.36
C ASN A 19 11.41 -2.28 -1.47
N VAL A 20 10.62 -3.06 -2.16
CA VAL A 20 11.00 -3.80 -3.36
C VAL A 20 10.28 -3.22 -4.57
N ASP A 21 10.94 -3.21 -5.71
CA ASP A 21 10.32 -2.81 -6.97
C ASP A 21 9.57 -4.02 -7.56
N GLU A 22 8.25 -4.04 -7.33
CA GLU A 22 7.42 -5.14 -7.81
C GLU A 22 7.39 -5.22 -9.33
N ILE A 23 7.43 -4.07 -9.99
CA ILE A 23 7.27 -3.94 -11.45
C ILE A 23 8.54 -4.37 -12.19
N HIS A 24 9.68 -3.80 -11.79
CA HIS A 24 10.93 -3.96 -12.53
C HIS A 24 11.82 -5.09 -11.98
N GLU A 25 11.55 -5.57 -10.76
CA GLU A 25 12.35 -6.62 -10.13
C GLU A 25 11.54 -7.88 -9.83
N VAL A 26 10.51 -7.80 -8.99
CA VAL A 26 9.85 -9.00 -8.45
C VAL A 26 9.11 -9.77 -9.53
N ILE A 27 8.27 -9.10 -10.31
CA ILE A 27 7.48 -9.74 -11.38
C ILE A 27 8.40 -10.37 -12.43
N PRO A 28 9.40 -9.65 -13.00
CA PRO A 28 10.34 -10.28 -13.94
C PRO A 28 11.08 -11.49 -13.38
N ILE A 29 11.60 -11.41 -12.14
CA ILE A 29 12.29 -12.53 -11.50
C ILE A 29 11.35 -13.75 -11.35
N THR A 30 10.11 -13.54 -10.94
CA THR A 30 9.15 -14.63 -10.79
C THR A 30 8.73 -15.22 -12.14
N GLU A 31 8.58 -14.39 -13.18
CA GLU A 31 8.29 -14.84 -14.54
C GLU A 31 9.43 -15.72 -15.10
N ASP A 32 10.68 -15.32 -14.93
CA ASP A 32 11.84 -16.11 -15.32
C ASP A 32 11.88 -17.48 -14.62
N CYS A 33 11.29 -17.59 -13.45
CA CYS A 33 11.12 -18.83 -12.70
C CYS A 33 9.82 -19.58 -13.00
N GLY A 34 9.04 -19.17 -13.99
CA GLY A 34 7.78 -19.81 -14.39
C GLY A 34 6.60 -19.54 -13.47
N VAL A 35 6.64 -18.44 -12.73
CA VAL A 35 5.54 -17.93 -11.90
C VAL A 35 5.06 -16.60 -12.48
N TRP A 36 3.81 -16.54 -12.88
CA TRP A 36 3.27 -15.39 -13.62
C TRP A 36 3.09 -14.12 -12.77
N HIS A 37 2.90 -14.31 -11.47
CA HIS A 37 2.76 -13.21 -10.52
C HIS A 37 3.12 -13.69 -9.11
N PRO A 38 3.73 -12.86 -8.25
CA PRO A 38 4.07 -13.23 -6.87
C PRO A 38 2.88 -13.72 -6.02
N GLN A 39 1.65 -13.38 -6.42
CA GLN A 39 0.40 -13.80 -5.78
C GLN A 39 -0.26 -15.03 -6.44
N GLU A 40 0.40 -15.69 -7.38
CA GLU A 40 -0.18 -16.81 -8.11
C GLU A 40 -0.64 -17.95 -7.19
N GLY A 41 0.15 -18.28 -6.18
CA GLY A 41 -0.20 -19.33 -5.20
C GLY A 41 -1.44 -18.99 -4.38
N VAL A 42 -1.58 -17.75 -3.94
CA VAL A 42 -2.77 -17.27 -3.23
C VAL A 42 -3.99 -17.36 -4.13
N PHE A 43 -3.84 -16.92 -5.38
CA PHE A 43 -4.93 -16.96 -6.34
C PHE A 43 -5.38 -18.39 -6.63
N ASN A 44 -4.44 -19.30 -6.86
CA ASN A 44 -4.72 -20.72 -7.07
C ASN A 44 -5.38 -21.37 -5.85
N GLY A 45 -4.88 -21.10 -4.65
CA GLY A 45 -5.35 -21.68 -3.40
C GLY A 45 -6.73 -21.21 -2.98
N HIS A 46 -6.95 -19.89 -3.02
CA HIS A 46 -8.22 -19.31 -2.54
C HIS A 46 -9.35 -19.35 -3.58
N PHE A 47 -9.04 -19.11 -4.84
CA PHE A 47 -10.08 -18.97 -5.86
C PHE A 47 -10.24 -20.20 -6.74
N GLN A 48 -9.26 -21.10 -6.77
CA GLN A 48 -9.26 -22.35 -7.56
C GLN A 48 -9.80 -22.14 -8.99
N PRO A 49 -9.29 -21.15 -9.74
CA PRO A 49 -9.85 -20.79 -11.04
C PRO A 49 -9.55 -21.87 -12.07
N LYS A 50 -10.43 -21.97 -13.09
CA LYS A 50 -10.11 -22.73 -14.30
C LYS A 50 -8.94 -22.02 -15.03
N GLU A 51 -8.13 -22.75 -15.79
CA GLU A 51 -6.90 -22.23 -16.42
C GLU A 51 -7.16 -20.95 -17.24
N ALA A 52 -8.19 -20.93 -18.09
CA ALA A 52 -8.53 -19.75 -18.87
C ALA A 52 -8.91 -18.53 -18.01
N GLN A 53 -9.55 -18.75 -16.87
CA GLN A 53 -9.88 -17.69 -15.91
C GLN A 53 -8.65 -17.21 -15.16
N LYS A 54 -7.72 -18.10 -14.83
CA LYS A 54 -6.47 -17.80 -14.16
C LYS A 54 -5.63 -16.83 -14.98
N ILE A 55 -5.39 -17.13 -16.25
CA ILE A 55 -4.61 -16.29 -17.16
C ILE A 55 -5.19 -14.86 -17.21
N ASN A 56 -6.50 -14.75 -17.44
CA ASN A 56 -7.17 -13.46 -17.53
C ASN A 56 -7.10 -12.68 -16.22
N ARG A 57 -7.35 -13.32 -15.09
CA ARG A 57 -7.36 -12.68 -13.76
C ARG A 57 -5.98 -12.25 -13.29
N ILE A 58 -4.95 -13.05 -13.52
CA ILE A 58 -3.57 -12.66 -13.22
C ILE A 58 -3.15 -11.48 -14.11
N GLY A 59 -3.53 -11.47 -15.39
CA GLY A 59 -3.31 -10.33 -16.27
C GLY A 59 -3.99 -9.06 -15.76
N GLN A 60 -5.24 -9.15 -15.29
CA GLN A 60 -5.97 -8.04 -14.69
C GLN A 60 -5.31 -7.53 -13.39
N LEU A 61 -4.83 -8.45 -12.53
CA LEU A 61 -4.12 -8.10 -11.31
C LEU A 61 -2.84 -7.33 -11.61
N ARG A 62 -2.04 -7.83 -12.54
CA ARG A 62 -0.79 -7.16 -12.98
C ARG A 62 -1.06 -5.75 -13.48
N GLN A 63 -2.05 -5.56 -14.33
CA GLN A 63 -2.43 -4.25 -14.85
C GLN A 63 -2.99 -3.33 -13.75
N GLY A 64 -3.80 -3.88 -12.85
CA GLY A 64 -4.48 -3.13 -11.80
C GLY A 64 -3.51 -2.52 -10.79
N VAL A 65 -2.57 -3.31 -10.29
CA VAL A 65 -1.61 -2.82 -9.28
C VAL A 65 -0.65 -1.77 -9.83
N LEU A 66 -0.39 -1.79 -11.14
CA LEU A 66 0.49 -0.85 -11.83
C LEU A 66 -0.24 0.41 -12.33
N LYS A 67 -1.55 0.47 -12.15
CA LYS A 67 -2.33 1.62 -12.61
C LYS A 67 -1.89 2.88 -11.85
N VAL A 68 -1.43 3.88 -12.59
CA VAL A 68 -1.11 5.20 -12.05
C VAL A 68 -2.40 5.87 -11.57
N ILE A 69 -2.31 6.49 -10.41
CA ILE A 69 -3.38 7.33 -9.88
C ILE A 69 -3.20 8.71 -10.48
N GLU A 70 -4.13 9.11 -11.36
CA GLU A 70 -4.05 10.38 -12.12
C GLU A 70 -4.66 11.57 -11.38
N ASP A 71 -5.09 11.39 -10.15
CA ASP A 71 -5.59 12.47 -9.30
C ASP A 71 -4.45 13.37 -8.85
N GLU A 72 -4.56 14.68 -9.04
CA GLU A 72 -3.55 15.67 -8.66
C GLU A 72 -3.20 15.63 -7.17
N SER A 73 -4.13 15.19 -6.34
CA SER A 73 -3.87 14.97 -4.90
C SER A 73 -2.78 13.95 -4.63
N TYR A 74 -2.58 13.01 -5.55
CA TYR A 74 -1.62 11.90 -5.42
C TYR A 74 -0.46 11.99 -6.41
N THR A 75 -0.64 12.72 -7.51
CA THR A 75 0.36 12.83 -8.57
C THR A 75 0.57 14.28 -9.00
N PRO A 76 1.05 15.15 -8.11
CA PRO A 76 1.14 16.59 -8.36
C PRO A 76 2.19 16.96 -9.41
N SER A 77 3.04 16.03 -9.83
CA SER A 77 4.05 16.25 -10.84
C SER A 77 4.19 15.04 -11.78
N VAL A 78 4.70 15.30 -12.99
CA VAL A 78 4.97 14.23 -13.97
C VAL A 78 6.13 13.31 -13.57
N THR A 79 6.99 13.75 -12.63
CA THR A 79 8.17 13.01 -12.20
C THR A 79 7.92 12.07 -11.04
N ARG A 80 6.86 12.29 -10.28
CA ARG A 80 6.48 11.47 -9.13
C ARG A 80 5.03 11.04 -9.25
N LYS A 81 4.82 9.78 -9.62
CA LYS A 81 3.50 9.20 -9.80
C LYS A 81 3.35 8.02 -8.85
N TYR A 82 2.26 8.03 -8.10
CA TYR A 82 1.88 6.90 -7.28
C TYR A 82 1.01 5.94 -8.10
N VAL A 83 1.20 4.66 -7.86
CA VAL A 83 0.38 3.59 -8.43
C VAL A 83 -0.54 3.00 -7.35
N ILE A 84 -1.52 2.22 -7.76
CA ILE A 84 -2.46 1.56 -6.84
C ILE A 84 -1.70 0.73 -5.79
N ALA A 85 -0.64 0.01 -6.18
CA ALA A 85 0.17 -0.79 -5.26
C ALA A 85 0.77 0.04 -4.10
N ASP A 86 1.10 1.30 -4.33
CA ASP A 86 1.67 2.17 -3.28
C ASP A 86 0.65 2.58 -2.21
N MET A 87 -0.63 2.55 -2.56
CA MET A 87 -1.69 3.15 -1.76
C MET A 87 -2.64 2.13 -1.12
N ILE A 88 -2.87 0.99 -1.78
CA ILE A 88 -3.98 0.10 -1.47
C ILE A 88 -3.92 -0.49 -0.07
N THR A 89 -2.73 -0.82 0.43
CA THR A 89 -2.58 -1.39 1.78
C THR A 89 -2.88 -0.34 2.86
N GLY A 90 -2.40 0.88 2.69
CA GLY A 90 -2.72 1.99 3.59
C GLY A 90 -4.20 2.38 3.55
N TYR A 91 -4.83 2.34 2.38
CA TYR A 91 -6.28 2.48 2.25
C TYR A 91 -7.02 1.39 3.04
N GLY A 92 -6.59 0.13 2.91
CA GLY A 92 -7.16 -0.99 3.66
C GLY A 92 -7.06 -0.83 5.18
N VAL A 93 -5.95 -0.27 5.67
CA VAL A 93 -5.81 0.07 7.10
C VAL A 93 -6.85 1.11 7.53
N ALA A 94 -7.00 2.19 6.77
CA ALA A 94 -7.99 3.24 7.09
C ALA A 94 -9.42 2.69 7.06
N GLU A 95 -9.78 1.91 6.04
CA GLU A 95 -11.09 1.27 5.94
C GLU A 95 -11.35 0.30 7.10
N SER A 96 -10.36 -0.48 7.52
CA SER A 96 -10.49 -1.38 8.67
C SER A 96 -10.82 -0.62 9.96
N ILE A 97 -10.19 0.54 10.18
CA ILE A 97 -10.46 1.38 11.34
C ILE A 97 -11.86 2.02 11.25
N LYS A 98 -12.28 2.47 10.06
CA LYS A 98 -13.66 2.98 9.84
C LYS A 98 -14.68 1.88 10.15
N HIS A 99 -14.47 0.67 9.68
CA HIS A 99 -15.36 -0.46 9.98
C HIS A 99 -15.39 -0.83 11.46
N TYR A 100 -14.27 -0.71 12.18
CA TYR A 100 -14.26 -0.88 13.63
C TYR A 100 -15.26 0.07 14.30
N TYR A 101 -15.22 1.36 13.98
CA TYR A 101 -16.16 2.34 14.54
C TYR A 101 -17.61 2.12 14.07
N SER A 102 -17.80 1.64 12.85
CA SER A 102 -19.12 1.28 12.33
C SER A 102 -19.75 0.12 13.11
N ILE A 103 -18.96 -0.86 13.53
CA ILE A 103 -19.44 -2.05 14.25
C ILE A 103 -19.63 -1.75 15.74
N TRP A 104 -18.66 -1.09 16.36
CA TRP A 104 -18.59 -0.91 17.80
C TRP A 104 -19.07 0.44 18.30
N GLY A 105 -19.43 1.31 17.39
CA GLY A 105 -19.86 2.69 17.70
C GLY A 105 -18.71 3.65 17.93
N GLY A 106 -19.02 4.94 17.95
CA GLY A 106 -18.06 6.02 18.08
C GLY A 106 -17.72 6.66 16.73
N SER A 107 -16.62 7.38 16.68
CA SER A 107 -16.17 8.09 15.47
C SER A 107 -14.65 8.13 15.41
N LEU A 108 -14.11 8.01 14.22
CA LEU A 108 -12.70 8.24 13.91
C LEU A 108 -12.36 9.75 13.98
N HIS A 109 -13.34 10.59 13.69
CA HIS A 109 -13.15 12.04 13.68
C HIS A 109 -12.61 12.56 15.01
N GLY A 110 -11.52 13.33 14.96
CA GLY A 110 -10.83 13.90 16.11
C GLY A 110 -9.98 12.91 16.92
N LYS A 111 -9.95 11.63 16.57
CA LYS A 111 -9.07 10.65 17.25
C LYS A 111 -7.61 10.97 16.96
N LYS A 112 -6.79 10.94 18.02
CA LYS A 112 -5.35 11.13 17.90
C LYS A 112 -4.71 9.82 17.44
N VAL A 113 -3.87 9.91 16.41
CA VAL A 113 -3.20 8.78 15.76
C VAL A 113 -1.69 9.02 15.77
N ILE A 114 -0.94 7.99 16.13
CA ILE A 114 0.51 7.93 15.97
C ILE A 114 0.80 6.88 14.91
N VAL A 115 1.67 7.22 13.95
CA VAL A 115 2.06 6.35 12.86
C VAL A 115 3.51 5.93 13.06
N GLN A 116 3.75 4.63 13.14
CA GLN A 116 5.08 4.07 13.16
C GLN A 116 5.43 3.50 11.77
N GLY A 117 6.46 4.04 11.15
CA GLY A 117 6.86 3.73 9.78
C GLY A 117 6.20 4.66 8.77
N TRP A 118 7.03 5.32 7.93
CA TRP A 118 6.55 6.23 6.88
C TRP A 118 6.76 5.66 5.48
N GLY A 119 6.61 4.34 5.35
CA GLY A 119 6.57 3.62 4.07
C GLY A 119 5.21 3.73 3.37
N ASN A 120 5.01 2.90 2.34
CA ASN A 120 3.76 2.91 1.56
C ASN A 120 2.53 2.72 2.44
N VAL A 121 2.56 1.78 3.39
CA VAL A 121 1.42 1.50 4.27
C VAL A 121 1.16 2.64 5.25
N GLY A 122 2.18 3.04 6.02
CA GLY A 122 2.01 4.05 7.06
C GLY A 122 1.66 5.43 6.52
N SER A 123 2.34 5.88 5.46
CA SER A 123 2.10 7.21 4.87
C SER A 123 0.75 7.29 4.18
N ALA A 124 0.36 6.26 3.40
CA ALA A 124 -0.97 6.22 2.78
C ALA A 124 -2.07 6.06 3.83
N GLY A 125 -1.88 5.20 4.84
CA GLY A 125 -2.83 5.04 5.95
C GLY A 125 -3.05 6.34 6.71
N ALA A 126 -1.98 7.08 7.04
CA ALA A 126 -2.07 8.39 7.67
C ALA A 126 -2.86 9.39 6.84
N TYR A 127 -2.59 9.43 5.53
CA TYR A 127 -3.28 10.32 4.61
C TYR A 127 -4.79 10.04 4.56
N TYR A 128 -5.18 8.78 4.37
CA TYR A 128 -6.60 8.41 4.36
C TYR A 128 -7.29 8.63 5.70
N LEU A 129 -6.61 8.34 6.82
CA LEU A 129 -7.16 8.61 8.15
C LEU A 129 -7.34 10.11 8.40
N ALA A 130 -6.39 10.94 7.94
CA ALA A 130 -6.53 12.40 8.04
C ALA A 130 -7.67 12.93 7.18
N GLN A 131 -7.91 12.38 5.99
CA GLN A 131 -9.09 12.71 5.17
C GLN A 131 -10.42 12.42 5.90
N GLU A 132 -10.46 11.36 6.70
CA GLU A 132 -11.63 10.99 7.52
C GLU A 132 -11.69 11.77 8.84
N GLY A 133 -10.85 12.78 9.03
CA GLY A 133 -10.86 13.69 10.18
C GLY A 133 -10.12 13.19 11.41
N ALA A 134 -9.31 12.14 11.31
CA ALA A 134 -8.39 11.78 12.38
C ALA A 134 -7.27 12.82 12.50
N LYS A 135 -6.75 13.00 13.71
CA LYS A 135 -5.62 13.89 14.00
C LYS A 135 -4.33 13.09 14.06
N ILE A 136 -3.51 13.15 13.05
CA ILE A 136 -2.17 12.55 13.08
C ILE A 136 -1.28 13.42 13.96
N VAL A 137 -0.98 12.95 15.16
CA VAL A 137 -0.22 13.70 16.17
C VAL A 137 1.24 13.30 16.28
N GLY A 138 1.61 12.19 15.68
CA GLY A 138 2.99 11.70 15.66
C GLY A 138 3.24 10.82 14.46
N ILE A 139 4.43 10.97 13.89
CA ILE A 139 4.97 10.12 12.83
C ILE A 139 6.38 9.77 13.26
N ILE A 140 6.71 8.48 13.32
CA ILE A 140 8.01 8.00 13.78
C ILE A 140 8.48 6.94 12.78
N ASP A 141 9.71 7.07 12.30
CA ASP A 141 10.36 6.05 11.50
C ASP A 141 11.86 5.91 11.83
N ARG A 142 12.59 5.20 11.00
CA ARG A 142 14.04 4.93 11.18
C ARG A 142 14.91 6.18 11.10
N VAL A 143 14.43 7.25 10.46
CA VAL A 143 15.19 8.50 10.25
C VAL A 143 14.96 9.45 11.43
N GLY A 144 13.76 9.44 11.98
CA GLY A 144 13.40 10.32 13.08
C GLY A 144 11.91 10.33 13.37
N GLY A 145 11.45 11.39 14.02
CA GLY A 145 10.05 11.56 14.35
C GLY A 145 9.59 13.00 14.29
N LEU A 146 8.33 13.16 13.92
CA LEU A 146 7.61 14.42 13.94
C LEU A 146 6.48 14.33 14.94
N ILE A 147 6.32 15.34 15.79
CA ILE A 147 5.26 15.39 16.79
C ILE A 147 4.55 16.74 16.69
N ASN A 148 3.23 16.69 16.58
CA ASN A 148 2.35 17.85 16.69
C ASN A 148 1.16 17.47 17.58
N GLN A 149 1.11 17.97 18.82
CA GLN A 149 0.08 17.59 19.78
C GLN A 149 -1.35 18.01 19.38
N ASP A 150 -1.46 19.04 18.53
CA ASP A 150 -2.73 19.52 17.99
C ASP A 150 -3.17 18.75 16.74
N GLY A 151 -2.27 17.95 16.18
CA GLY A 151 -2.42 17.19 14.93
C GLY A 151 -1.93 17.97 13.72
N PHE A 152 -1.29 17.26 12.79
CA PHE A 152 -0.93 17.80 11.49
C PHE A 152 -2.21 18.05 10.67
N SER A 153 -2.22 19.14 9.92
CA SER A 153 -3.26 19.40 8.92
C SER A 153 -3.22 18.37 7.80
N LEU A 154 -4.34 18.22 7.08
CA LEU A 154 -4.37 17.33 5.91
C LEU A 154 -3.31 17.70 4.86
N GLU A 155 -3.09 19.01 4.66
CA GLU A 155 -2.08 19.46 3.67
C GLU A 155 -0.64 19.19 4.14
N GLU A 156 -0.35 19.28 5.42
CA GLU A 156 0.96 18.87 5.96
C GLU A 156 1.17 17.35 5.80
N ILE A 157 0.15 16.54 6.13
CA ILE A 157 0.23 15.08 5.92
C ILE A 157 0.39 14.75 4.44
N ARG A 158 -0.35 15.41 3.55
CA ARG A 158 -0.22 15.27 2.10
C ARG A 158 1.20 15.62 1.64
N THR A 159 1.74 16.73 2.11
CA THR A 159 3.10 17.18 1.77
C THR A 159 4.14 16.16 2.22
N LEU A 160 4.05 15.66 3.44
CA LEU A 160 4.94 14.63 3.97
C LEU A 160 4.81 13.31 3.18
N PHE A 161 3.59 12.93 2.79
CA PHE A 161 3.34 11.75 1.99
C PHE A 161 3.97 11.86 0.59
N LEU A 162 3.75 12.98 -0.09
CA LEU A 162 4.24 13.18 -1.46
C LEU A 162 5.76 13.36 -1.53
N ASN A 163 6.40 13.82 -0.46
CA ASN A 163 7.83 14.11 -0.42
C ASN A 163 8.65 13.05 0.35
N LYS A 164 8.06 11.94 0.75
CA LYS A 164 8.81 10.86 1.41
C LYS A 164 9.99 10.38 0.57
N ASP A 165 11.08 9.98 1.21
CA ASP A 165 12.24 9.38 0.55
C ASP A 165 12.13 7.86 0.59
N GLY A 166 11.70 7.27 -0.53
CA GLY A 166 11.40 5.84 -0.60
C GLY A 166 10.37 5.45 0.48
N ASN A 167 10.82 4.70 1.49
CA ASN A 167 9.99 4.24 2.62
C ASN A 167 10.31 4.96 3.94
N ALA A 168 10.75 6.22 3.89
CA ALA A 168 11.09 7.00 5.07
C ALA A 168 10.62 8.46 4.95
N LEU A 169 10.60 9.14 6.09
CA LEU A 169 10.51 10.60 6.15
C LEU A 169 11.70 11.22 5.41
N ASN A 170 11.44 12.34 4.73
CA ASN A 170 12.47 13.17 4.10
C ASN A 170 12.74 14.39 4.98
#